data_ffa0a371bea32351381c96cfef3f636a
#
_entry.id   ffa0a371bea32351381c96cfef3f636a
#
_cell.length_a   1.000
_cell.length_b   1.000
_cell.length_c   1.000
_cell.angle_alpha   90.00
_cell.angle_beta   90.00
_cell.angle_gamma   90.00
#
_symmetry.space_group_name_H-M   'P 1'
#
loop_
_entity.id
_entity.type
_entity.pdbx_description
1 polymer ?
#
loop_
_entity_poly.entity_id
_entity_poly.type
_entity_poly.pdbx_seq_one_letter_code
_entity_poly.pdbx_strand_id
1 'polypeptide(L)'
;METKTVVVGLSGGVDSAVSAYLLKQQGYEVIGLFMKNWEDDDDSEYCSSRQDLIDATAVADVIGIDIEAVNFAKEYKDRVFAEFLSEYSAGRTPNPDVLCNSEIKFKAFLDHAIRLGADKIATGHYARVRERDGLFELLKGVDNTKDQSYFLNRLNQYQLSKAMFPVGDMCKTEVRRIAEEIGLPNAKKKDSTGICFIGERPFREFLHRYLTNKPGPIKTPDGRIVGEHIGLSYYTLGQRKGIGVGGSKFGNGEPWFVACKDIPNNTLYIVQGHDHPWLQSFSLSATRPNLSLIHI
;
A
#
# COMPACT_ATOMS: atom_id res chain seq x y z
N MET A 1 10.85 33.86 -14.03
CA MET A 1 11.19 32.50 -13.56
C MET A 1 10.31 31.56 -14.32
N GLU A 2 10.86 30.51 -14.89
CA GLU A 2 10.09 29.50 -15.59
C GLU A 2 9.21 28.74 -14.57
N THR A 3 7.91 28.63 -14.86
CA THR A 3 6.97 27.93 -13.95
C THR A 3 7.30 26.45 -13.97
N LYS A 4 7.54 25.84 -12.81
CA LYS A 4 7.83 24.41 -12.72
C LYS A 4 6.56 23.59 -12.88
N THR A 5 6.63 22.57 -13.69
CA THR A 5 5.55 21.61 -13.95
C THR A 5 5.61 20.41 -12.98
N VAL A 6 4.50 20.13 -12.30
CA VAL A 6 4.38 18.99 -11.40
C VAL A 6 3.22 18.11 -11.83
N VAL A 7 3.48 16.83 -12.05
CA VAL A 7 2.42 15.83 -12.31
C VAL A 7 2.01 15.18 -10.98
N VAL A 8 0.71 15.27 -10.67
CA VAL A 8 0.15 14.73 -9.43
C VAL A 8 -0.61 13.44 -9.71
N GLY A 9 -0.24 12.36 -9.03
CA GLY A 9 -0.99 11.11 -9.09
C GLY A 9 -2.36 11.28 -8.41
N LEU A 10 -3.42 11.43 -9.20
CA LEU A 10 -4.80 11.55 -8.74
C LEU A 10 -5.45 10.18 -8.66
N SER A 11 -5.75 9.71 -7.44
CA SER A 11 -6.37 8.40 -7.19
C SER A 11 -7.89 8.45 -6.99
N GLY A 12 -8.52 9.62 -7.15
CA GLY A 12 -9.90 9.85 -6.74
C GLY A 12 -10.08 9.99 -5.21
N GLY A 13 -9.01 9.91 -4.44
CA GLY A 13 -9.00 10.11 -2.98
C GLY A 13 -8.76 11.57 -2.58
N VAL A 14 -9.15 11.94 -1.35
CA VAL A 14 -9.07 13.31 -0.83
C VAL A 14 -7.62 13.80 -0.71
N ASP A 15 -6.68 12.93 -0.34
CA ASP A 15 -5.29 13.33 -0.09
C ASP A 15 -4.57 13.76 -1.37
N SER A 16 -4.77 13.02 -2.46
CA SER A 16 -4.21 13.38 -3.77
C SER A 16 -4.86 14.64 -4.34
N ALA A 17 -6.18 14.82 -4.10
CA ALA A 17 -6.92 16.00 -4.52
C ALA A 17 -6.41 17.27 -3.82
N VAL A 18 -6.27 17.24 -2.50
CA VAL A 18 -5.72 18.39 -1.74
C VAL A 18 -4.25 18.63 -2.09
N SER A 19 -3.46 17.58 -2.36
CA SER A 19 -2.09 17.73 -2.83
C SER A 19 -2.02 18.53 -4.13
N ALA A 20 -2.88 18.24 -5.11
CA ALA A 20 -2.95 18.97 -6.37
C ALA A 20 -3.36 20.44 -6.15
N TYR A 21 -4.37 20.68 -5.32
CA TYR A 21 -4.81 22.04 -4.98
C TYR A 21 -3.69 22.86 -4.33
N LEU A 22 -2.99 22.32 -3.34
CA LEU A 22 -1.89 23.01 -2.64
C LEU A 22 -0.77 23.40 -3.58
N LEU A 23 -0.38 22.52 -4.50
CA LEU A 23 0.66 22.82 -5.49
C LEU A 23 0.22 23.92 -6.45
N LYS A 24 -1.03 23.91 -6.91
CA LYS A 24 -1.56 24.99 -7.74
C LYS A 24 -1.57 26.32 -7.01
N GLN A 25 -1.94 26.35 -5.72
CA GLN A 25 -1.88 27.56 -4.89
C GLN A 25 -0.43 28.08 -4.69
N GLN A 26 0.54 27.18 -4.73
CA GLN A 26 1.97 27.52 -4.66
C GLN A 26 2.53 28.05 -5.99
N GLY A 27 1.71 28.10 -7.05
CA GLY A 27 2.10 28.63 -8.36
C GLY A 27 2.78 27.64 -9.29
N TYR A 28 2.69 26.34 -9.01
CA TYR A 28 3.13 25.29 -9.94
C TYR A 28 2.11 25.13 -11.09
N GLU A 29 2.62 24.80 -12.27
CA GLU A 29 1.81 24.22 -13.32
C GLU A 29 1.52 22.76 -12.95
N VAL A 30 0.24 22.44 -12.70
CA VAL A 30 -0.16 21.14 -12.17
C VAL A 30 -0.94 20.37 -13.22
N ILE A 31 -0.51 19.14 -13.50
CA ILE A 31 -1.22 18.18 -14.33
C ILE A 31 -1.61 16.99 -13.45
N GLY A 32 -2.88 16.61 -13.45
CA GLY A 32 -3.37 15.40 -12.83
C GLY A 32 -3.04 14.17 -13.67
N LEU A 33 -2.67 13.05 -13.04
CA LEU A 33 -2.51 11.79 -13.74
C LEU A 33 -3.23 10.69 -12.98
N PHE A 34 -4.23 10.08 -13.62
CA PHE A 34 -4.91 8.90 -13.12
C PHE A 34 -4.21 7.64 -13.62
N MET A 35 -3.91 6.71 -12.71
CA MET A 35 -3.24 5.45 -13.01
C MET A 35 -4.23 4.29 -12.95
N LYS A 36 -4.53 3.65 -14.08
CA LYS A 36 -5.20 2.36 -14.11
C LYS A 36 -4.16 1.26 -13.95
N ASN A 37 -4.20 0.52 -12.85
CA ASN A 37 -3.18 -0.48 -12.51
C ASN A 37 -3.72 -1.90 -12.39
N TRP A 38 -5.04 -2.12 -12.61
CA TRP A 38 -5.68 -3.42 -12.55
C TRP A 38 -6.81 -3.53 -13.58
N GLU A 39 -6.93 -4.69 -14.23
CA GLU A 39 -7.92 -4.94 -15.31
C GLU A 39 -8.69 -6.25 -15.14
N ASP A 40 -8.18 -7.22 -14.38
CA ASP A 40 -8.75 -8.58 -14.33
C ASP A 40 -10.21 -8.61 -13.78
N ASP A 41 -10.72 -7.49 -13.27
CA ASP A 41 -12.06 -7.37 -12.67
C ASP A 41 -12.86 -6.18 -13.23
N ASP A 42 -12.54 -5.68 -14.42
CA ASP A 42 -13.20 -4.49 -14.99
C ASP A 42 -14.74 -4.63 -15.10
N ASP A 43 -15.22 -5.87 -15.25
CA ASP A 43 -16.66 -6.19 -15.34
C ASP A 43 -17.28 -6.60 -13.99
N SER A 44 -16.53 -6.54 -12.87
CA SER A 44 -17.01 -6.95 -11.55
C SER A 44 -17.52 -5.79 -10.70
N GLU A 45 -18.40 -6.09 -9.74
CA GLU A 45 -18.85 -5.13 -8.71
C GLU A 45 -17.71 -4.58 -7.84
N TYR A 46 -16.54 -5.22 -7.88
CA TYR A 46 -15.36 -4.83 -7.11
C TYR A 46 -14.42 -3.88 -7.86
N CYS A 47 -14.71 -3.53 -9.12
CA CYS A 47 -13.88 -2.60 -9.88
C CYS A 47 -14.17 -1.16 -9.47
N SER A 48 -13.33 -0.60 -8.59
CA SER A 48 -13.42 0.81 -8.20
C SER A 48 -12.80 1.76 -9.23
N SER A 49 -12.01 1.26 -10.18
CA SER A 49 -11.17 2.10 -11.04
C SER A 49 -11.98 3.06 -11.91
N ARG A 50 -13.17 2.67 -12.36
CA ARG A 50 -14.06 3.55 -13.13
C ARG A 50 -14.60 4.69 -12.27
N GLN A 51 -15.06 4.40 -11.05
CA GLN A 51 -15.54 5.42 -10.12
C GLN A 51 -14.40 6.33 -9.68
N ASP A 52 -13.23 5.76 -9.39
CA ASP A 52 -12.05 6.53 -9.00
C ASP A 52 -11.60 7.48 -10.12
N LEU A 53 -11.70 7.09 -11.39
CA LEU A 53 -11.43 7.98 -12.54
C LEU A 53 -12.47 9.11 -12.61
N ILE A 54 -13.75 8.82 -12.43
CA ILE A 54 -14.81 9.84 -12.39
C ILE A 54 -14.55 10.84 -11.27
N ASP A 55 -14.23 10.35 -10.07
CA ASP A 55 -13.90 11.19 -8.92
C ASP A 55 -12.66 12.04 -9.19
N ALA A 56 -11.60 11.46 -9.78
CA ALA A 56 -10.37 12.17 -10.12
C ALA A 56 -10.62 13.27 -11.17
N THR A 57 -11.45 13.00 -12.18
CA THR A 57 -11.86 13.99 -13.20
C THR A 57 -12.64 15.14 -12.57
N ALA A 58 -13.64 14.82 -11.74
CA ALA A 58 -14.44 15.84 -11.06
C ALA A 58 -13.57 16.72 -10.11
N VAL A 59 -12.58 16.13 -9.47
CA VAL A 59 -11.57 16.85 -8.67
C VAL A 59 -10.74 17.79 -9.55
N ALA A 60 -10.24 17.30 -10.70
CA ALA A 60 -9.46 18.10 -11.64
C ALA A 60 -10.25 19.31 -12.15
N ASP A 61 -11.54 19.12 -12.46
CA ASP A 61 -12.44 20.20 -12.88
C ASP A 61 -12.61 21.27 -11.79
N VAL A 62 -12.85 20.88 -10.54
CA VAL A 62 -12.98 21.81 -9.41
C VAL A 62 -11.70 22.59 -9.16
N ILE A 63 -10.55 21.93 -9.23
CA ILE A 63 -9.23 22.57 -9.05
C ILE A 63 -8.87 23.41 -10.29
N GLY A 64 -9.40 23.08 -11.47
CA GLY A 64 -9.10 23.71 -12.76
C GLY A 64 -7.71 23.31 -13.26
N ILE A 65 -7.42 22.02 -13.31
CA ILE A 65 -6.20 21.42 -13.85
C ILE A 65 -6.53 20.38 -14.91
N ASP A 66 -5.63 20.18 -15.85
CA ASP A 66 -5.75 19.08 -16.82
C ASP A 66 -5.51 17.72 -16.13
N ILE A 67 -6.16 16.67 -16.66
CA ILE A 67 -5.97 15.30 -16.20
C ILE A 67 -5.72 14.35 -17.36
N GLU A 68 -4.72 13.49 -17.21
CA GLU A 68 -4.41 12.39 -18.11
C GLU A 68 -4.68 11.05 -17.44
N ALA A 69 -5.16 10.06 -18.20
CA ALA A 69 -5.33 8.69 -17.71
C ALA A 69 -4.34 7.77 -18.40
N VAL A 70 -3.57 7.02 -17.61
CA VAL A 70 -2.55 6.08 -18.11
C VAL A 70 -2.81 4.68 -17.56
N ASN A 71 -2.61 3.68 -18.42
CA ASN A 71 -2.76 2.28 -18.05
C ASN A 71 -1.39 1.66 -17.75
N PHE A 72 -1.17 1.28 -16.49
CA PHE A 72 0.01 0.55 -16.01
C PHE A 72 -0.33 -0.86 -15.53
N ALA A 73 -1.48 -1.43 -15.94
CA ALA A 73 -1.92 -2.75 -15.46
C ALA A 73 -0.90 -3.84 -15.79
N LYS A 74 -0.27 -3.76 -16.95
CA LYS A 74 0.79 -4.71 -17.35
C LYS A 74 2.00 -4.61 -16.43
N GLU A 75 2.51 -3.39 -16.20
CA GLU A 75 3.65 -3.14 -15.31
C GLU A 75 3.34 -3.58 -13.88
N TYR A 76 2.12 -3.30 -13.40
CA TYR A 76 1.69 -3.72 -12.08
C TYR A 76 1.64 -5.25 -11.96
N LYS A 77 1.06 -5.93 -12.94
CA LYS A 77 0.96 -7.39 -12.97
C LYS A 77 2.34 -8.06 -12.99
N ASP A 78 3.24 -7.55 -13.81
CA ASP A 78 4.57 -8.13 -14.01
C ASP A 78 5.54 -7.84 -12.85
N ARG A 79 5.47 -6.65 -12.22
CA ARG A 79 6.48 -6.21 -11.24
C ARG A 79 6.00 -6.26 -9.80
N VAL A 80 4.70 -6.11 -9.55
CA VAL A 80 4.13 -6.08 -8.20
C VAL A 80 3.39 -7.37 -7.91
N PHE A 81 2.43 -7.72 -8.75
CA PHE A 81 1.54 -8.85 -8.48
C PHE A 81 2.24 -10.21 -8.62
N ALA A 82 3.13 -10.36 -9.60
CA ALA A 82 3.93 -11.57 -9.75
C ALA A 82 4.81 -11.84 -8.53
N GLU A 83 5.50 -10.82 -8.00
CA GLU A 83 6.29 -10.94 -6.76
C GLU A 83 5.39 -11.24 -5.55
N PHE A 84 4.23 -10.58 -5.44
CA PHE A 84 3.25 -10.83 -4.42
C PHE A 84 2.82 -12.31 -4.38
N LEU A 85 2.50 -12.91 -5.53
CA LEU A 85 2.14 -14.34 -5.63
C LEU A 85 3.32 -15.25 -5.30
N SER A 86 4.53 -14.91 -5.75
CA SER A 86 5.75 -15.65 -5.45
C SER A 86 6.03 -15.72 -3.94
N GLU A 87 5.91 -14.59 -3.24
CA GLU A 87 6.10 -14.51 -1.80
C GLU A 87 5.06 -15.33 -1.02
N TYR A 88 3.78 -15.24 -1.40
CA TYR A 88 2.74 -16.07 -0.78
C TYR A 88 2.95 -17.56 -1.05
N SER A 89 3.35 -17.93 -2.28
CA SER A 89 3.66 -19.32 -2.63
C SER A 89 4.82 -19.88 -1.80
N ALA A 90 5.77 -19.02 -1.44
CA ALA A 90 6.88 -19.36 -0.54
C ALA A 90 6.51 -19.28 0.96
N GLY A 91 5.23 -19.09 1.30
CA GLY A 91 4.73 -19.03 2.67
C GLY A 91 5.05 -17.73 3.41
N ARG A 92 5.58 -16.71 2.72
CA ARG A 92 5.84 -15.38 3.30
C ARG A 92 4.61 -14.48 3.15
N THR A 93 4.59 -13.38 3.89
CA THR A 93 3.53 -12.36 3.78
C THR A 93 4.13 -11.10 3.17
N PRO A 94 3.92 -10.85 1.86
CA PRO A 94 4.47 -9.68 1.18
C PRO A 94 3.73 -8.40 1.56
N ASN A 95 4.39 -7.25 1.30
CA ASN A 95 3.76 -5.94 1.30
C ASN A 95 3.74 -5.37 -0.13
N PRO A 96 2.65 -5.58 -0.88
CA PRO A 96 2.55 -5.12 -2.27
C PRO A 96 2.57 -3.60 -2.41
N ASP A 97 2.18 -2.84 -1.37
CA ASP A 97 2.14 -1.38 -1.42
C ASP A 97 3.55 -0.79 -1.49
N VAL A 98 4.53 -1.40 -0.81
CA VAL A 98 5.95 -1.01 -0.92
C VAL A 98 6.45 -1.20 -2.37
N LEU A 99 6.11 -2.33 -2.99
CA LEU A 99 6.46 -2.60 -4.39
C LEU A 99 5.72 -1.68 -5.34
N CYS A 100 4.43 -1.44 -5.12
CA CYS A 100 3.64 -0.52 -5.92
C CYS A 100 4.26 0.89 -5.90
N ASN A 101 4.68 1.36 -4.74
CA ASN A 101 5.34 2.65 -4.64
C ASN A 101 6.66 2.65 -5.42
N SER A 102 7.55 1.68 -5.21
CA SER A 102 8.87 1.68 -5.83
C SER A 102 8.85 1.41 -7.35
N GLU A 103 7.96 0.54 -7.85
CA GLU A 103 7.97 0.07 -9.25
C GLU A 103 6.92 0.77 -10.13
N ILE A 104 5.81 1.22 -9.55
CA ILE A 104 4.74 1.87 -10.31
C ILE A 104 4.76 3.38 -10.08
N LYS A 105 4.49 3.86 -8.85
CA LYS A 105 4.33 5.30 -8.60
C LYS A 105 5.63 6.08 -8.76
N PHE A 106 6.74 5.57 -8.25
CA PHE A 106 8.03 6.28 -8.31
C PHE A 106 8.99 5.71 -9.37
N LYS A 107 8.49 4.91 -10.31
CA LYS A 107 9.22 4.45 -11.49
C LYS A 107 8.39 4.62 -12.75
N ALA A 108 7.41 3.75 -13.02
CA ALA A 108 6.63 3.84 -14.27
C ALA A 108 5.92 5.19 -14.42
N PHE A 109 5.25 5.68 -13.37
CA PHE A 109 4.61 6.99 -13.36
C PHE A 109 5.63 8.13 -13.42
N LEU A 110 6.72 8.07 -12.64
CA LEU A 110 7.79 9.08 -12.70
C LEU A 110 8.37 9.18 -14.12
N ASP A 111 8.72 8.04 -14.73
CA ASP A 111 9.27 7.99 -16.09
C ASP A 111 8.29 8.57 -17.12
N HIS A 112 6.98 8.32 -16.93
CA HIS A 112 5.94 8.88 -17.79
C HIS A 112 5.82 10.40 -17.61
N ALA A 113 5.76 10.89 -16.38
CA ALA A 113 5.67 12.30 -16.06
C ALA A 113 6.87 13.11 -16.60
N ILE A 114 8.08 12.56 -16.50
CA ILE A 114 9.28 13.21 -17.06
C ILE A 114 9.20 13.30 -18.60
N ARG A 115 8.64 12.30 -19.28
CA ARG A 115 8.41 12.38 -20.75
C ARG A 115 7.36 13.42 -21.12
N LEU A 116 6.43 13.74 -20.24
CA LEU A 116 5.48 14.86 -20.40
C LEU A 116 6.11 16.24 -20.09
N GLY A 117 7.39 16.29 -19.71
CA GLY A 117 8.09 17.52 -19.38
C GLY A 117 8.00 17.96 -17.92
N ALA A 118 7.52 17.07 -17.02
CA ALA A 118 7.42 17.40 -15.60
C ALA A 118 8.80 17.52 -14.94
N ASP A 119 8.95 18.52 -14.07
CA ASP A 119 10.12 18.67 -13.20
C ASP A 119 10.09 17.68 -12.04
N LYS A 120 8.89 17.46 -11.49
CA LYS A 120 8.63 16.58 -10.32
C LYS A 120 7.30 15.87 -10.43
N ILE A 121 7.14 14.85 -9.62
CA ILE A 121 5.85 14.21 -9.36
C ILE A 121 5.40 14.45 -7.92
N ALA A 122 4.09 14.43 -7.69
CA ALA A 122 3.53 14.53 -6.36
C ALA A 122 2.50 13.42 -6.10
N THR A 123 2.38 13.04 -4.85
CA THR A 123 1.38 12.07 -4.38
C THR A 123 0.80 12.49 -3.04
N GLY A 124 -0.37 11.96 -2.69
CA GLY A 124 -1.04 12.22 -1.42
C GLY A 124 -0.50 11.44 -0.21
N HIS A 125 0.77 11.03 -0.21
CA HIS A 125 1.35 10.32 0.94
C HIS A 125 1.66 11.27 2.11
N TYR A 126 1.37 10.81 3.32
CA TYR A 126 1.79 11.44 4.56
C TYR A 126 3.25 11.09 4.86
N ALA A 127 4.14 11.74 4.15
CA ALA A 127 5.59 11.65 4.30
C ALA A 127 6.20 13.00 3.93
N ARG A 128 7.48 13.22 4.19
CA ARG A 128 8.18 14.46 3.83
C ARG A 128 9.51 14.14 3.17
N VAL A 129 9.97 15.03 2.31
CA VAL A 129 11.31 14.98 1.70
C VAL A 129 12.03 16.28 2.02
N ARG A 130 13.27 16.17 2.46
CA ARG A 130 14.15 17.32 2.70
C ARG A 130 15.48 17.09 1.99
N GLU A 131 15.97 18.11 1.32
CA GLU A 131 17.34 18.13 0.80
C GLU A 131 18.27 18.65 1.91
N ARG A 132 19.35 17.90 2.16
CA ARG A 132 20.40 18.28 3.11
C ARG A 132 21.75 17.77 2.60
N ASP A 133 22.72 18.66 2.50
CA ASP A 133 24.09 18.34 2.07
C ASP A 133 24.14 17.58 0.73
N GLY A 134 23.25 17.94 -0.22
CA GLY A 134 23.14 17.30 -1.53
C GLY A 134 22.47 15.92 -1.53
N LEU A 135 21.94 15.48 -0.41
CA LEU A 135 21.18 14.24 -0.26
C LEU A 135 19.70 14.54 0.04
N PHE A 136 18.82 13.65 -0.44
CA PHE A 136 17.39 13.71 -0.15
C PHE A 136 17.05 12.73 0.98
N GLU A 137 16.56 13.27 2.08
CA GLU A 137 16.12 12.52 3.26
C GLU A 137 14.62 12.28 3.20
N LEU A 138 14.20 11.02 3.40
CA LEU A 138 12.80 10.67 3.62
C LEU A 138 12.47 10.82 5.11
N LEU A 139 11.47 11.63 5.43
CA LEU A 139 11.05 11.92 6.78
C LEU A 139 9.62 11.45 7.02
N LYS A 140 9.29 11.15 8.28
CA LYS A 140 7.91 10.87 8.69
C LYS A 140 7.00 12.06 8.42
N GLY A 141 5.74 11.79 8.10
CA GLY A 141 4.69 12.80 8.12
C GLY A 141 4.50 13.41 9.51
N VAL A 142 3.94 14.62 9.57
CA VAL A 142 3.66 15.29 10.84
C VAL A 142 2.53 14.58 11.60
N ASP A 143 1.53 14.05 10.88
CA ASP A 143 0.46 13.24 11.47
C ASP A 143 0.97 11.83 11.76
N ASN A 144 1.35 11.57 13.02
CA ASN A 144 1.83 10.27 13.48
C ASN A 144 0.80 9.13 13.32
N THR A 145 -0.49 9.47 13.21
CA THR A 145 -1.56 8.48 13.02
C THR A 145 -1.74 8.08 11.55
N LYS A 146 -1.17 8.86 10.64
CA LYS A 146 -1.27 8.70 9.18
C LYS A 146 0.08 8.55 8.49
N ASP A 147 1.20 8.59 9.20
CA ASP A 147 2.53 8.44 8.61
C ASP A 147 2.60 7.23 7.68
N GLN A 148 3.06 7.47 6.45
CA GLN A 148 3.20 6.49 5.37
C GLN A 148 4.64 6.35 4.88
N SER A 149 5.60 6.94 5.57
CA SER A 149 7.01 6.89 5.19
C SER A 149 7.55 5.45 5.07
N TYR A 150 7.02 4.53 5.87
CA TYR A 150 7.42 3.12 5.82
C TYR A 150 7.05 2.40 4.51
N PHE A 151 6.05 2.86 3.77
CA PHE A 151 5.73 2.36 2.44
C PHE A 151 6.69 2.84 1.34
N LEU A 152 7.52 3.86 1.66
CA LEU A 152 8.42 4.54 0.74
C LEU A 152 9.89 4.15 0.95
N ASN A 153 10.17 3.18 1.82
CA ASN A 153 11.51 2.79 2.24
C ASN A 153 12.42 2.25 1.10
N ARG A 154 11.86 1.91 -0.06
CA ARG A 154 12.59 1.43 -1.23
C ARG A 154 12.93 2.54 -2.24
N LEU A 155 12.54 3.77 -2.00
CA LEU A 155 12.86 4.87 -2.90
C LEU A 155 14.35 5.21 -2.82
N ASN A 156 14.97 5.46 -3.98
CA ASN A 156 16.35 5.88 -4.09
C ASN A 156 16.48 7.42 -4.17
N GLN A 157 17.71 7.93 -4.18
CA GLN A 157 17.99 9.37 -4.22
C GLN A 157 17.38 10.08 -5.43
N TYR A 158 17.44 9.47 -6.62
CA TYR A 158 16.82 10.02 -7.82
C TYR A 158 15.30 10.14 -7.66
N GLN A 159 14.65 9.10 -7.20
CA GLN A 159 13.20 9.08 -6.98
C GLN A 159 12.79 10.12 -5.94
N LEU A 160 13.51 10.21 -4.82
CA LEU A 160 13.25 11.21 -3.78
C LEU A 160 13.48 12.65 -4.28
N SER A 161 14.52 12.89 -5.10
CA SER A 161 14.77 14.23 -5.67
C SER A 161 13.62 14.72 -6.56
N LYS A 162 12.86 13.80 -7.14
CA LYS A 162 11.72 14.07 -8.02
C LYS A 162 10.36 14.00 -7.30
N ALA A 163 10.32 13.55 -6.04
CA ALA A 163 9.09 13.35 -5.29
C ALA A 163 8.68 14.61 -4.49
N MET A 164 7.36 14.83 -4.43
CA MET A 164 6.73 15.81 -3.53
C MET A 164 5.57 15.15 -2.77
N PHE A 165 5.43 15.51 -1.50
CA PHE A 165 4.36 15.03 -0.62
C PHE A 165 3.67 16.22 0.05
N PRO A 166 2.79 16.95 -0.68
CA PRO A 166 2.25 18.25 -0.21
C PRO A 166 1.47 18.18 1.09
N VAL A 167 0.84 17.02 1.40
CA VAL A 167 0.09 16.81 2.66
C VAL A 167 0.95 16.27 3.81
N GLY A 168 2.25 16.06 3.58
CA GLY A 168 3.15 15.49 4.58
C GLY A 168 3.37 16.34 5.82
N ASP A 169 3.22 17.66 5.71
CA ASP A 169 3.34 18.62 6.80
C ASP A 169 1.98 18.96 7.45
N MET A 170 0.92 18.17 7.17
CA MET A 170 -0.45 18.44 7.61
C MET A 170 -1.05 17.26 8.37
N CYS A 171 -1.96 17.57 9.30
CA CYS A 171 -2.84 16.56 9.89
C CYS A 171 -4.01 16.22 8.96
N LYS A 172 -4.47 14.97 8.98
CA LYS A 172 -5.61 14.50 8.16
C LYS A 172 -6.87 15.35 8.34
N THR A 173 -7.12 15.82 9.54
CA THR A 173 -8.26 16.71 9.85
C THR A 173 -8.19 18.02 9.06
N GLU A 174 -7.00 18.58 8.90
CA GLU A 174 -6.79 19.80 8.13
C GLU A 174 -6.95 19.54 6.63
N VAL A 175 -6.41 18.44 6.12
CA VAL A 175 -6.60 18.03 4.73
C VAL A 175 -8.10 17.91 4.39
N ARG A 176 -8.90 17.29 5.27
CA ARG A 176 -10.34 17.20 5.08
C ARG A 176 -11.05 18.56 5.15
N ARG A 177 -10.63 19.44 6.08
CA ARG A 177 -11.16 20.81 6.17
C ARG A 177 -10.94 21.58 4.85
N ILE A 178 -9.73 21.53 4.30
CA ILE A 178 -9.42 22.17 3.01
C ILE A 178 -10.29 21.59 1.90
N ALA A 179 -10.42 20.26 1.83
CA ALA A 179 -11.25 19.60 0.82
C ALA A 179 -12.73 20.07 0.87
N GLU A 180 -13.28 20.25 2.07
CA GLU A 180 -14.63 20.76 2.26
C GLU A 180 -14.74 22.24 1.89
N GLU A 181 -13.79 23.09 2.31
CA GLU A 181 -13.77 24.52 2.03
C GLU A 181 -13.72 24.85 0.54
N ILE A 182 -12.95 24.07 -0.25
CA ILE A 182 -12.86 24.27 -1.69
C ILE A 182 -13.94 23.50 -2.48
N GLY A 183 -14.84 22.81 -1.78
CA GLY A 183 -15.97 22.13 -2.39
C GLY A 183 -15.62 20.87 -3.19
N LEU A 184 -14.58 20.14 -2.78
CA LEU A 184 -14.21 18.88 -3.47
C LEU A 184 -15.32 17.83 -3.35
N PRO A 185 -15.74 17.19 -4.45
CA PRO A 185 -16.83 16.22 -4.46
C PRO A 185 -16.51 14.98 -3.59
N ASN A 186 -15.23 14.66 -3.42
CA ASN A 186 -14.73 13.53 -2.64
C ASN A 186 -14.31 13.87 -1.20
N ALA A 187 -14.60 15.09 -0.68
CA ALA A 187 -14.18 15.55 0.64
C ALA A 187 -14.56 14.58 1.78
N LYS A 188 -15.73 13.93 1.67
CA LYS A 188 -16.25 12.96 2.66
C LYS A 188 -15.93 11.50 2.32
N LYS A 189 -15.23 11.24 1.21
CA LYS A 189 -14.82 9.88 0.83
C LYS A 189 -13.94 9.26 1.91
N LYS A 190 -14.24 8.01 2.28
CA LYS A 190 -13.42 7.26 3.24
C LYS A 190 -12.02 7.01 2.67
N ASP A 191 -11.05 6.90 3.57
CA ASP A 191 -9.71 6.48 3.18
C ASP A 191 -9.76 5.08 2.58
N SER A 192 -9.05 4.86 1.47
CA SER A 192 -8.97 3.53 0.86
C SER A 192 -8.28 2.56 1.83
N THR A 193 -8.88 1.40 2.01
CA THR A 193 -8.32 0.28 2.75
C THR A 193 -8.16 -0.90 1.78
N GLY A 194 -7.26 -1.84 2.08
CA GLY A 194 -6.96 -2.96 1.20
C GLY A 194 -5.67 -2.78 0.40
N ILE A 195 -5.44 -3.69 -0.57
CA ILE A 195 -4.25 -3.65 -1.43
C ILE A 195 -4.41 -2.55 -2.46
N CYS A 196 -3.37 -1.74 -2.62
CA CYS A 196 -3.33 -0.63 -3.56
C CYS A 196 -3.74 -1.09 -4.97
N PHE A 197 -4.72 -0.40 -5.58
CA PHE A 197 -5.32 -0.65 -6.89
C PHE A 197 -6.16 -1.94 -7.06
N ILE A 198 -6.10 -2.88 -6.12
CA ILE A 198 -6.96 -4.08 -6.13
C ILE A 198 -8.26 -3.81 -5.37
N GLY A 199 -8.20 -2.88 -4.41
CA GLY A 199 -9.37 -2.43 -3.64
C GLY A 199 -9.74 -3.36 -2.48
N GLU A 200 -10.88 -3.05 -1.86
CA GLU A 200 -11.47 -3.84 -0.77
C GLU A 200 -12.25 -5.01 -1.33
N ARG A 201 -11.79 -6.21 -1.03
CA ARG A 201 -12.48 -7.46 -1.38
C ARG A 201 -12.15 -8.55 -0.38
N PRO A 202 -12.95 -9.64 -0.32
CA PRO A 202 -12.61 -10.81 0.49
C PRO A 202 -11.27 -11.39 0.05
N PHE A 203 -10.22 -11.11 0.80
CA PHE A 203 -8.83 -11.37 0.43
C PHE A 203 -8.57 -12.85 0.12
N ARG A 204 -9.20 -13.76 0.88
CA ARG A 204 -9.07 -15.20 0.64
C ARG A 204 -9.65 -15.61 -0.71
N GLU A 205 -10.83 -15.12 -1.07
CA GLU A 205 -11.49 -15.41 -2.35
C GLU A 205 -10.67 -14.89 -3.52
N PHE A 206 -10.10 -13.69 -3.37
CA PHE A 206 -9.19 -13.12 -4.35
C PHE A 206 -7.97 -14.01 -4.56
N LEU A 207 -7.27 -14.41 -3.49
CA LEU A 207 -6.09 -15.27 -3.58
C LEU A 207 -6.40 -16.67 -4.16
N HIS A 208 -7.59 -17.21 -3.91
CA HIS A 208 -8.00 -18.52 -4.45
C HIS A 208 -7.97 -18.60 -5.97
N ARG A 209 -8.10 -17.48 -6.67
CA ARG A 209 -8.01 -17.43 -8.14
C ARG A 209 -6.60 -17.68 -8.66
N TYR A 210 -5.59 -17.45 -7.82
CA TYR A 210 -4.18 -17.44 -8.23
C TYR A 210 -3.32 -18.46 -7.49
N LEU A 211 -3.73 -18.89 -6.29
CA LEU A 211 -2.97 -19.81 -5.45
C LEU A 211 -3.74 -21.12 -5.26
N THR A 212 -3.05 -22.22 -5.48
CA THR A 212 -3.63 -23.55 -5.24
C THR A 212 -3.77 -23.82 -3.74
N ASN A 213 -4.93 -24.32 -3.34
CA ASN A 213 -5.15 -24.79 -1.98
C ASN A 213 -4.33 -26.06 -1.72
N LYS A 214 -3.55 -26.04 -0.64
CA LYS A 214 -2.88 -27.21 -0.09
C LYS A 214 -3.30 -27.38 1.38
N PRO A 215 -4.44 -28.02 1.64
CA PRO A 215 -4.89 -28.28 3.02
C PRO A 215 -3.86 -29.07 3.81
N GLY A 216 -3.83 -28.87 5.12
CA GLY A 216 -2.94 -29.58 6.02
C GLY A 216 -3.28 -29.35 7.49
N PRO A 217 -2.62 -30.07 8.40
CA PRO A 217 -2.97 -30.02 9.81
C PRO A 217 -2.62 -28.71 10.48
N ILE A 218 -3.50 -28.25 11.37
CA ILE A 218 -3.20 -27.21 12.36
C ILE A 218 -2.84 -27.92 13.66
N LYS A 219 -1.65 -27.63 14.20
CA LYS A 219 -1.11 -28.27 15.41
C LYS A 219 -0.78 -27.25 16.49
N THR A 220 -0.79 -27.72 17.73
CA THR A 220 -0.22 -27.04 18.89
C THR A 220 1.24 -27.44 19.07
N PRO A 221 2.05 -26.70 19.87
CA PRO A 221 3.47 -27.04 20.11
C PRO A 221 3.75 -28.46 20.62
N ASP A 222 2.79 -29.05 21.36
CA ASP A 222 2.84 -30.44 21.84
C ASP A 222 2.50 -31.47 20.75
N GLY A 223 2.28 -31.03 19.51
CA GLY A 223 2.00 -31.89 18.36
C GLY A 223 0.54 -32.30 18.17
N ARG A 224 -0.36 -31.84 19.03
CA ARG A 224 -1.80 -32.19 18.96
C ARG A 224 -2.43 -31.50 17.74
N ILE A 225 -3.16 -32.24 16.92
CA ILE A 225 -3.97 -31.70 15.82
C ILE A 225 -5.26 -31.10 16.39
N VAL A 226 -5.49 -29.80 16.07
CA VAL A 226 -6.65 -29.02 16.53
C VAL A 226 -7.54 -28.52 15.39
N GLY A 227 -7.14 -28.76 14.15
CA GLY A 227 -7.91 -28.39 12.97
C GLY A 227 -7.17 -28.67 11.67
N GLU A 228 -7.72 -28.15 10.58
CA GLU A 228 -7.14 -28.21 9.26
C GLU A 228 -7.10 -26.80 8.64
N HIS A 229 -5.98 -26.44 8.01
CA HIS A 229 -5.84 -25.20 7.27
C HIS A 229 -6.06 -25.40 5.77
N ILE A 230 -6.49 -24.36 5.06
CA ILE A 230 -6.78 -24.40 3.61
C ILE A 230 -5.53 -24.26 2.73
N GLY A 231 -4.40 -23.93 3.33
CA GLY A 231 -3.10 -23.69 2.69
C GLY A 231 -2.31 -22.67 3.48
N LEU A 232 -1.00 -22.90 3.69
CA LEU A 232 -0.12 -22.04 4.51
C LEU A 232 0.00 -20.60 3.99
N SER A 233 -0.21 -20.41 2.68
CA SER A 233 -0.20 -19.09 2.03
C SER A 233 -1.30 -18.15 2.55
N TYR A 234 -2.39 -18.67 3.08
CA TYR A 234 -3.53 -17.89 3.57
C TYR A 234 -3.38 -17.41 5.02
N TYR A 235 -2.26 -17.69 5.65
CA TYR A 235 -2.02 -17.35 7.06
C TYR A 235 -0.77 -16.48 7.21
N THR A 236 -0.79 -15.61 8.21
CA THR A 236 0.31 -14.74 8.58
C THR A 236 0.73 -15.01 10.02
N LEU A 237 2.01 -14.95 10.34
CA LEU A 237 2.50 -15.05 11.71
C LEU A 237 1.87 -13.96 12.58
N GLY A 238 1.42 -14.32 13.78
CA GLY A 238 0.67 -13.44 14.68
C GLY A 238 -0.83 -13.29 14.33
N GLN A 239 -1.31 -13.88 13.24
CA GLN A 239 -2.73 -13.81 12.88
C GLN A 239 -3.60 -14.42 13.96
N ARG A 240 -4.69 -13.69 14.35
CA ARG A 240 -5.69 -14.13 15.33
C ARG A 240 -7.00 -14.55 14.67
N LYS A 241 -7.49 -13.74 13.71
CA LYS A 241 -8.80 -13.96 13.10
C LYS A 241 -8.73 -14.95 11.94
N GLY A 242 -9.78 -15.73 11.72
CA GLY A 242 -9.91 -16.57 10.54
C GLY A 242 -9.03 -17.82 10.53
N ILE A 243 -8.51 -18.27 11.69
CA ILE A 243 -7.74 -19.52 11.80
C ILE A 243 -8.67 -20.74 11.63
N GLY A 244 -9.96 -20.62 12.01
CA GLY A 244 -10.93 -21.71 11.90
C GLY A 244 -10.93 -22.67 13.09
N VAL A 245 -10.13 -22.42 14.11
CA VAL A 245 -10.12 -23.18 15.36
C VAL A 245 -11.00 -22.44 16.38
N GLY A 246 -12.16 -22.99 16.70
CA GLY A 246 -13.10 -22.43 17.66
C GLY A 246 -12.65 -22.59 19.11
N GLY A 247 -13.42 -21.99 20.05
CA GLY A 247 -13.24 -22.17 21.50
C GLY A 247 -13.23 -23.65 21.85
N SER A 248 -12.02 -24.17 22.04
CA SER A 248 -11.80 -25.59 21.98
C SER A 248 -11.89 -26.25 23.35
N LYS A 249 -12.35 -27.50 23.37
CA LYS A 249 -12.19 -28.44 24.48
C LYS A 249 -10.70 -28.61 24.90
N PHE A 250 -9.76 -28.02 24.18
CA PHE A 250 -8.32 -28.23 24.31
C PHE A 250 -7.52 -26.98 24.72
N GLY A 251 -8.19 -25.88 25.10
CA GLY A 251 -7.53 -24.62 25.40
C GLY A 251 -7.87 -24.07 26.78
N ASN A 252 -7.12 -23.05 27.18
CA ASN A 252 -7.31 -22.29 28.42
C ASN A 252 -8.32 -21.13 28.29
N GLY A 253 -9.03 -21.01 27.15
CA GLY A 253 -9.98 -19.93 26.87
C GLY A 253 -9.37 -18.70 26.22
N GLU A 254 -8.04 -18.61 26.12
CA GLU A 254 -7.37 -17.51 25.44
C GLU A 254 -7.46 -17.64 23.90
N PRO A 255 -7.35 -16.52 23.16
CA PRO A 255 -7.38 -16.55 21.70
C PRO A 255 -6.17 -17.29 21.11
N TRP A 256 -6.43 -17.95 19.97
CA TRP A 256 -5.39 -18.60 19.17
C TRP A 256 -4.67 -17.61 18.26
N PHE A 257 -3.36 -17.82 18.10
CA PHE A 257 -2.49 -17.06 17.20
C PHE A 257 -1.64 -18.00 16.35
N VAL A 258 -1.42 -17.64 15.09
CA VAL A 258 -0.48 -18.34 14.21
C VAL A 258 0.95 -18.06 14.69
N ALA A 259 1.66 -19.12 15.07
CA ALA A 259 3.03 -18.99 15.61
C ALA A 259 4.11 -19.43 14.62
N CYS A 260 3.84 -20.45 13.79
CA CYS A 260 4.84 -20.96 12.83
C CYS A 260 4.15 -21.58 11.61
N LYS A 261 4.83 -21.51 10.47
CA LYS A 261 4.47 -22.21 9.23
C LYS A 261 5.59 -23.19 8.90
N ASP A 262 5.34 -24.48 9.06
CA ASP A 262 6.26 -25.54 8.65
C ASP A 262 5.97 -25.90 7.18
N ILE A 263 6.65 -25.21 6.28
CA ILE A 263 6.44 -25.35 4.84
C ILE A 263 6.76 -26.77 4.34
N PRO A 264 7.90 -27.40 4.72
CA PRO A 264 8.23 -28.77 4.31
C PRO A 264 7.15 -29.80 4.69
N ASN A 265 6.59 -29.69 5.89
CA ASN A 265 5.59 -30.63 6.41
C ASN A 265 4.15 -30.16 6.20
N ASN A 266 3.93 -29.06 5.51
CA ASN A 266 2.62 -28.43 5.27
C ASN A 266 1.78 -28.32 6.56
N THR A 267 2.41 -27.86 7.66
CA THR A 267 1.78 -27.80 8.98
C THR A 267 1.73 -26.35 9.47
N LEU A 268 0.57 -25.93 9.97
CA LEU A 268 0.38 -24.65 10.64
C LEU A 268 0.43 -24.85 12.16
N TYR A 269 1.34 -24.17 12.85
CA TYR A 269 1.38 -24.19 14.31
C TYR A 269 0.69 -22.97 14.89
N ILE A 270 -0.19 -23.20 15.86
CA ILE A 270 -0.89 -22.16 16.60
C ILE A 270 -0.67 -22.28 18.10
N VAL A 271 -0.72 -21.16 18.78
CA VAL A 271 -0.55 -21.05 20.24
C VAL A 271 -1.65 -20.21 20.84
N GLN A 272 -1.95 -20.39 22.13
CA GLN A 272 -2.88 -19.54 22.87
C GLN A 272 -2.17 -18.46 23.66
N GLY A 273 -2.83 -17.30 23.78
CA GLY A 273 -2.29 -16.12 24.45
C GLY A 273 -1.30 -15.35 23.58
N HIS A 274 -1.33 -14.02 23.72
CA HIS A 274 -0.49 -13.13 22.91
C HIS A 274 0.98 -13.06 23.42
N ASP A 275 1.23 -13.50 24.65
CA ASP A 275 2.57 -13.50 25.28
C ASP A 275 3.29 -14.85 25.13
N HIS A 276 2.75 -15.78 24.34
CA HIS A 276 3.35 -17.10 24.18
C HIS A 276 4.78 -16.97 23.58
N PRO A 277 5.78 -17.73 24.12
CA PRO A 277 7.19 -17.62 23.67
C PRO A 277 7.41 -17.79 22.16
N TRP A 278 6.60 -18.58 21.48
CA TRP A 278 6.71 -18.78 20.03
C TRP A 278 6.27 -17.56 19.21
N LEU A 279 5.63 -16.56 19.84
CA LEU A 279 5.27 -15.29 19.21
C LEU A 279 6.33 -14.21 19.42
N GLN A 280 7.35 -14.50 20.23
CA GLN A 280 8.43 -13.57 20.58
C GLN A 280 9.69 -13.89 19.80
N SER A 281 10.43 -12.87 19.40
CA SER A 281 11.73 -13.01 18.74
C SER A 281 12.73 -12.07 19.37
N PHE A 282 13.94 -12.59 19.67
CA PHE A 282 15.06 -11.80 20.19
C PHE A 282 16.00 -11.30 19.08
N SER A 283 15.83 -11.80 17.87
CA SER A 283 16.66 -11.44 16.72
C SER A 283 15.86 -11.41 15.43
N LEU A 284 16.31 -10.60 14.48
CA LEU A 284 15.78 -10.49 13.14
C LEU A 284 16.95 -10.59 12.15
N SER A 285 16.81 -11.43 11.14
CA SER A 285 17.71 -11.44 9.99
C SER A 285 17.01 -10.81 8.79
N ALA A 286 17.66 -9.83 8.18
CA ALA A 286 17.18 -9.19 6.96
C ALA A 286 18.08 -9.54 5.78
N THR A 287 17.46 -9.83 4.62
CA THR A 287 18.17 -10.03 3.36
C THR A 287 17.91 -8.85 2.44
N ARG A 288 18.90 -8.47 1.62
CA ARG A 288 18.84 -7.37 0.66
C ARG A 288 18.35 -6.06 1.32
N PRO A 289 18.96 -5.60 2.42
CA PRO A 289 18.55 -4.35 3.04
C PRO A 289 18.80 -3.21 2.07
N ASN A 290 17.81 -2.30 1.95
CA ASN A 290 18.00 -1.04 1.25
C ASN A 290 18.66 -0.05 2.22
N LEU A 291 19.95 -0.20 2.41
CA LEU A 291 20.75 0.70 3.26
C LEU A 291 21.16 1.91 2.45
N SER A 292 20.41 2.97 2.62
CA SER A 292 20.68 4.27 2.01
C SER A 292 20.67 5.33 3.10
N LEU A 293 21.49 6.37 2.95
CA LEU A 293 21.48 7.55 3.84
C LEU A 293 20.13 8.30 3.87
N ILE A 294 19.19 7.88 3.05
CA ILE A 294 17.84 8.45 2.97
C ILE A 294 16.93 8.11 4.16
N HIS A 295 17.31 7.14 5.00
CA HIS A 295 16.47 6.63 6.09
C HIS A 295 17.09 6.91 7.48
N ILE A 296 17.79 7.99 7.63
CA ILE A 296 18.38 8.42 8.90
C ILE A 296 17.37 9.20 9.74
#